data_b1335bdacd7f8d5c928d1990fcea6c28
#
_entry.id   b1335bdacd7f8d5c928d1990fcea6c28
#
_cell.length_a   1.000
_cell.length_b   1.000
_cell.length_c   1.000
_cell.angle_alpha   90.00
_cell.angle_beta   90.00
_cell.angle_gamma   90.00
#
_symmetry.space_group_name_H-M   'P 1'
#
loop_
_entity.id
_entity.type
_entity.pdbx_description
1 polymer ?
#
loop_
_entity_poly.entity_id
_entity_poly.type
_entity_poly.pdbx_seq_one_letter_code
_entity_poly.pdbx_strand_id
1 'polypeptide(L)'
;FYEIPEDQRPATTDCIFLTTHEPCSLCLSAITWTGFDNFYYFFGYEDTRDAFNIPHDLKILQEVFKVENGGYKRRNDFWESHDLIALAGDPAAAQVARIKLAYDDLSATYQASKSDNSIPLS
;
A
#
# COMPACT_ATOMS: atom_id res chain seq x y z
N PHE A 1 -9.11 -12.35 -5.69
CA PHE A 1 -9.79 -13.20 -4.67
C PHE A 1 -11.12 -13.71 -5.19
N TYR A 2 -11.99 -12.85 -5.69
CA TYR A 2 -13.33 -13.25 -6.16
C TYR A 2 -13.34 -14.03 -7.48
N GLU A 3 -12.25 -14.10 -8.19
CA GLU A 3 -12.09 -14.98 -9.34
C GLU A 3 -11.87 -16.45 -8.96
N ILE A 4 -11.53 -16.71 -7.69
CA ILE A 4 -11.46 -18.06 -7.16
C ILE A 4 -12.91 -18.57 -6.98
N PRO A 5 -13.25 -19.78 -7.47
CA PRO A 5 -14.58 -20.35 -7.24
C PRO A 5 -14.96 -20.36 -5.75
N GLU A 6 -16.20 -20.06 -5.46
CA GLU A 6 -16.68 -19.87 -4.10
C GLU A 6 -16.38 -21.06 -3.18
N ASP A 7 -16.55 -22.27 -3.70
CA ASP A 7 -16.29 -23.52 -2.97
C ASP A 7 -14.80 -23.81 -2.72
N GLN A 8 -13.90 -23.09 -3.43
CA GLN A 8 -12.45 -23.20 -3.27
C GLN A 8 -11.84 -21.98 -2.55
N ARG A 9 -12.67 -20.99 -2.28
CA ARG A 9 -12.22 -19.74 -1.68
C ARG A 9 -11.95 -19.91 -0.18
N PRO A 10 -10.74 -19.59 0.32
CA PRO A 10 -10.49 -19.63 1.76
C PRO A 10 -11.28 -18.55 2.49
N ALA A 11 -11.45 -18.70 3.80
CA ALA A 11 -11.95 -17.62 4.63
C ALA A 11 -10.94 -16.47 4.62
N THR A 12 -11.41 -15.24 4.51
CA THR A 12 -10.52 -14.05 4.46
C THR A 12 -9.69 -13.90 5.72
N THR A 13 -10.22 -14.31 6.86
CA THR A 13 -9.50 -14.31 8.14
C THR A 13 -8.37 -15.34 8.22
N ASP A 14 -8.34 -16.32 7.32
CA ASP A 14 -7.27 -17.29 7.20
C ASP A 14 -6.18 -16.84 6.19
N CYS A 15 -6.35 -15.67 5.59
CA CYS A 15 -5.45 -15.15 4.57
C CYS A 15 -4.55 -14.05 5.14
N ILE A 16 -3.34 -13.97 4.60
CA ILE A 16 -2.45 -12.82 4.78
C ILE A 16 -2.57 -11.94 3.55
N PHE A 17 -2.94 -10.68 3.74
CA PHE A 17 -2.98 -9.70 2.67
C PHE A 17 -1.64 -8.97 2.57
N LEU A 18 -0.93 -9.17 1.46
CA LEU A 18 0.36 -8.56 1.21
C LEU A 18 0.27 -7.57 0.05
N THR A 19 0.80 -6.38 0.25
CA THR A 19 0.84 -5.35 -0.79
C THR A 19 2.20 -4.66 -0.82
N THR A 20 2.63 -4.20 -1.99
CA THR A 20 3.89 -3.46 -2.13
C THR A 20 3.79 -2.07 -1.52
N HIS A 21 2.65 -1.41 -1.68
CA HIS A 21 2.42 -0.05 -1.20
C HIS A 21 1.30 -0.04 -0.16
N GLU A 22 1.39 0.86 0.79
CA GLU A 22 0.35 1.08 1.79
C GLU A 22 -0.98 1.37 1.09
N PRO A 23 -2.06 0.61 1.41
CA PRO A 23 -3.34 0.75 0.69
C PRO A 23 -3.92 2.16 0.80
N CYS A 24 -4.35 2.70 -0.32
CA CYS A 24 -5.08 3.97 -0.35
C CYS A 24 -6.45 3.85 0.32
N SER A 25 -7.14 4.96 0.49
CA SER A 25 -8.46 4.98 1.13
C SER A 25 -9.47 4.06 0.45
N LEU A 26 -9.43 3.94 -0.88
CA LEU A 26 -10.28 3.02 -1.63
C LEU A 26 -9.95 1.56 -1.29
N CYS A 27 -8.67 1.22 -1.29
CA CYS A 27 -8.20 -0.12 -0.97
C CYS A 27 -8.48 -0.49 0.50
N LEU A 28 -8.32 0.44 1.43
CA LEU A 28 -8.68 0.24 2.84
C LEU A 28 -10.15 -0.15 2.98
N SER A 29 -11.04 0.54 2.27
CA SER A 29 -12.45 0.23 2.25
C SER A 29 -12.72 -1.15 1.64
N ALA A 30 -12.07 -1.49 0.54
CA ALA A 30 -12.21 -2.79 -0.12
C ALA A 30 -11.73 -3.94 0.78
N ILE A 31 -10.61 -3.78 1.47
CA ILE A 31 -10.09 -4.76 2.44
C ILE A 31 -11.11 -4.98 3.56
N THR A 32 -11.69 -3.91 4.08
CA THR A 32 -12.70 -3.96 5.12
C THR A 32 -13.95 -4.72 4.66
N TRP A 33 -14.49 -4.38 3.50
CA TRP A 33 -15.70 -5.00 2.95
C TRP A 33 -15.49 -6.46 2.57
N THR A 34 -14.28 -6.83 2.15
CA THR A 34 -13.95 -8.24 1.83
C THR A 34 -13.78 -9.09 3.09
N GLY A 35 -13.43 -8.46 4.23
CA GLY A 35 -13.35 -9.14 5.52
C GLY A 35 -11.94 -9.62 5.89
N PHE A 36 -10.90 -9.16 5.21
CA PHE A 36 -9.52 -9.43 5.66
C PHE A 36 -9.28 -8.71 6.99
N ASP A 37 -8.67 -9.40 7.94
CA ASP A 37 -8.38 -8.87 9.27
C ASP A 37 -6.96 -8.36 9.45
N ASN A 38 -6.18 -8.37 8.37
CA ASN A 38 -4.79 -7.92 8.37
C ASN A 38 -4.38 -7.42 7.00
N PHE A 39 -3.37 -6.55 6.95
CA PHE A 39 -2.58 -6.33 5.75
C PHE A 39 -1.16 -5.91 6.12
N TYR A 40 -0.23 -6.26 5.23
CA TYR A 40 1.19 -5.98 5.35
C TYR A 40 1.63 -5.21 4.12
N TYR A 41 2.34 -4.09 4.31
CA TYR A 41 2.82 -3.27 3.20
C TYR A 41 4.32 -3.02 3.33
N PHE A 42 4.97 -2.75 2.21
CA PHE A 42 6.41 -2.46 2.15
C PHE A 42 6.68 -0.95 2.12
N PHE A 43 6.06 -0.22 1.19
CA PHE A 43 6.20 1.23 1.07
C PHE A 43 5.03 1.93 1.72
N GLY A 44 5.32 2.81 2.69
CA GLY A 44 4.30 3.65 3.32
C GLY A 44 3.92 4.85 2.45
N TYR A 45 2.90 5.60 2.86
CA TYR A 45 2.44 6.81 2.18
C TYR A 45 3.55 7.85 2.02
N GLU A 46 4.44 7.96 3.00
CA GLU A 46 5.56 8.90 2.95
C GLU A 46 6.54 8.52 1.84
N ASP A 47 6.82 7.24 1.67
CA ASP A 47 7.65 6.75 0.57
C ASP A 47 7.01 7.05 -0.78
N THR A 48 5.71 6.82 -0.91
CA THR A 48 4.96 7.10 -2.14
C THR A 48 4.98 8.59 -2.46
N ARG A 49 4.80 9.46 -1.46
CA ARG A 49 4.86 10.91 -1.64
C ARG A 49 6.27 11.38 -1.99
N ASP A 50 7.28 10.98 -1.21
CA ASP A 50 8.61 11.58 -1.25
C ASP A 50 9.52 10.91 -2.28
N ALA A 51 9.54 9.56 -2.31
CA ALA A 51 10.40 8.81 -3.25
C ALA A 51 9.79 8.67 -4.63
N PHE A 52 8.46 8.50 -4.73
CA PHE A 52 7.76 8.24 -5.98
C PHE A 52 6.98 9.44 -6.52
N ASN A 53 6.97 10.55 -5.77
CA ASN A 53 6.28 11.79 -6.14
C ASN A 53 4.79 11.60 -6.48
N ILE A 54 4.09 10.82 -5.64
CA ILE A 54 2.66 10.58 -5.74
C ILE A 54 2.01 10.91 -4.38
N PRO A 55 1.64 12.18 -4.13
CA PRO A 55 1.13 12.61 -2.82
C PRO A 55 -0.36 12.36 -2.61
N HIS A 56 -1.04 11.71 -3.55
CA HIS A 56 -2.50 11.63 -3.61
C HIS A 56 -3.11 10.91 -2.40
N ASP A 57 -2.49 9.85 -1.91
CA ASP A 57 -3.04 9.07 -0.80
C ASP A 57 -3.17 9.90 0.48
N LEU A 58 -2.10 10.58 0.87
CA LEU A 58 -2.10 11.46 2.03
C LEU A 58 -3.04 12.65 1.83
N LYS A 59 -3.05 13.22 0.64
CA LYS A 59 -3.90 14.36 0.32
C LYS A 59 -5.38 14.03 0.41
N ILE A 60 -5.79 12.87 -0.07
CA ILE A 60 -7.18 12.41 0.03
C ILE A 60 -7.57 12.24 1.49
N LEU A 61 -6.73 11.62 2.31
CA LEU A 61 -7.02 11.45 3.73
C LEU A 61 -7.16 12.77 4.46
N GLN A 62 -6.34 13.77 4.12
CA GLN A 62 -6.39 15.10 4.72
C GLN A 62 -7.60 15.90 4.26
N GLU A 63 -7.82 15.98 2.94
CA GLU A 63 -8.83 16.85 2.34
C GLU A 63 -10.24 16.27 2.40
N VAL A 64 -10.38 14.99 2.14
CA VAL A 64 -11.69 14.33 2.08
C VAL A 64 -12.13 13.84 3.45
N PHE A 65 -11.25 13.20 4.17
CA PHE A 65 -11.57 12.57 5.46
C PHE A 65 -11.18 13.42 6.67
N LYS A 66 -10.50 14.53 6.46
CA LYS A 66 -10.03 15.45 7.51
C LYS A 66 -9.15 14.78 8.56
N VAL A 67 -8.41 13.76 8.15
CA VAL A 67 -7.48 13.06 9.03
C VAL A 67 -6.18 13.84 9.06
N GLU A 68 -5.88 14.42 10.21
CA GLU A 68 -4.64 15.18 10.40
C GLU A 68 -3.43 14.33 10.06
N ASN A 69 -2.48 14.90 9.31
CA ASN A 69 -1.27 14.23 8.81
C ASN A 69 -1.56 13.07 7.84
N GLY A 70 -2.79 12.87 7.40
CA GLY A 70 -3.14 11.85 6.42
C GLY A 70 -3.00 10.43 6.91
N GLY A 71 -3.13 10.20 8.22
CA GLY A 71 -3.06 8.86 8.80
C GLY A 71 -4.40 8.15 8.89
N TYR A 72 -4.39 6.99 9.51
CA TYR A 72 -5.57 6.22 9.87
C TYR A 72 -5.27 5.39 11.12
N LYS A 73 -6.32 4.81 11.74
CA LYS A 73 -6.16 3.96 12.91
C LYS A 73 -5.67 2.57 12.49
N ARG A 74 -4.41 2.27 12.75
CA ARG A 74 -3.72 1.07 12.26
C ARG A 74 -4.19 -0.23 12.92
N ARG A 75 -4.79 -0.13 14.09
CA ARG A 75 -5.41 -1.24 14.80
C ARG A 75 -6.84 -0.83 15.13
N ASN A 76 -7.80 -1.52 14.55
CA ASN A 76 -9.22 -1.18 14.67
C ASN A 76 -10.08 -2.46 14.71
N ASP A 77 -11.40 -2.31 14.73
CA ASP A 77 -12.33 -3.43 14.85
C ASP A 77 -12.31 -4.38 13.64
N PHE A 78 -11.76 -3.95 12.51
CA PHE A 78 -11.77 -4.72 11.27
C PHE A 78 -10.45 -5.42 11.01
N TRP A 79 -9.32 -4.73 11.18
CA TRP A 79 -8.01 -5.25 10.81
C TRP A 79 -6.86 -4.54 11.54
N GLU A 80 -5.67 -5.15 11.41
CA GLU A 80 -4.40 -4.55 11.80
C GLU A 80 -3.52 -4.34 10.57
N SER A 81 -2.90 -3.16 10.46
CA SER A 81 -1.93 -2.86 9.41
C SER A 81 -0.51 -3.03 9.93
N HIS A 82 0.37 -3.55 9.08
CA HIS A 82 1.75 -3.84 9.45
C HIS A 82 2.73 -3.32 8.41
N ASP A 83 3.73 -2.58 8.88
CA ASP A 83 4.88 -2.14 8.09
C ASP A 83 5.90 -3.28 8.05
N LEU A 84 6.12 -3.86 6.87
CA LEU A 84 7.04 -4.99 6.70
C LEU A 84 8.49 -4.62 7.03
N ILE A 85 8.94 -3.43 6.67
CA ILE A 85 10.30 -2.99 6.95
C ILE A 85 10.53 -2.92 8.46
N ALA A 86 9.58 -2.36 9.20
CA ALA A 86 9.65 -2.27 10.65
C ALA A 86 9.62 -3.65 11.31
N LEU A 87 8.80 -4.57 10.80
CA LEU A 87 8.71 -5.93 11.31
C LEU A 87 9.96 -6.77 11.01
N ALA A 88 10.51 -6.65 9.81
CA ALA A 88 11.65 -7.44 9.37
C ALA A 88 12.96 -7.04 10.07
N GLY A 89 13.14 -5.76 10.35
CA GLY A 89 14.31 -5.22 11.03
C GLY A 89 15.63 -5.44 10.30
N ASP A 90 16.74 -5.41 11.03
CA ASP A 90 18.10 -5.49 10.49
C ASP A 90 18.41 -6.74 9.66
N PRO A 91 17.91 -7.95 9.99
CA PRO A 91 18.19 -9.14 9.17
C PRO A 91 17.77 -9.04 7.71
N ALA A 92 16.78 -8.22 7.39
CA ALA A 92 16.28 -8.02 6.04
C ALA A 92 16.84 -6.78 5.34
N ALA A 93 17.78 -6.05 5.96
CA ALA A 93 18.25 -4.75 5.45
C ALA A 93 18.77 -4.81 4.01
N ALA A 94 19.52 -5.85 3.63
CA ALA A 94 20.04 -6.01 2.28
C ALA A 94 18.93 -6.24 1.25
N GLN A 95 17.92 -7.03 1.59
CA GLN A 95 16.76 -7.29 0.74
C GLN A 95 15.91 -6.03 0.58
N VAL A 96 15.70 -5.29 1.65
CA VAL A 96 14.97 -4.00 1.64
C VAL A 96 15.69 -3.01 0.72
N ALA A 97 17.01 -2.88 0.83
CA ALA A 97 17.79 -1.99 -0.02
C ALA A 97 17.67 -2.37 -1.51
N ARG A 98 17.72 -3.65 -1.83
CA ARG A 98 17.56 -4.16 -3.21
C ARG A 98 16.19 -3.83 -3.79
N ILE A 99 15.13 -4.04 -3.01
CA ILE A 99 13.76 -3.75 -3.44
C ILE A 99 13.59 -2.23 -3.67
N LYS A 100 14.11 -1.40 -2.76
CA LYS A 100 14.06 0.05 -2.91
C LYS A 100 14.75 0.53 -4.18
N LEU A 101 15.93 -0.02 -4.51
CA LEU A 101 16.63 0.32 -5.74
C LEU A 101 15.83 -0.06 -7.00
N ALA A 102 15.21 -1.24 -7.00
CA ALA A 102 14.37 -1.67 -8.12
C ALA A 102 13.17 -0.74 -8.30
N TYR A 103 12.54 -0.30 -7.23
CA TYR A 103 11.42 0.64 -7.30
C TYR A 103 11.86 2.06 -7.68
N ASP A 104 13.04 2.49 -7.30
CA ASP A 104 13.60 3.77 -7.76
C ASP A 104 13.72 3.81 -9.28
N ASP A 105 14.20 2.73 -9.89
CA ASP A 105 14.28 2.60 -11.35
C ASP A 105 12.90 2.63 -12.00
N LEU A 106 11.94 1.91 -11.45
CA LEU A 106 10.55 1.92 -11.92
C LEU A 106 9.92 3.30 -11.78
N SER A 107 10.17 3.98 -10.68
CA SER A 107 9.68 5.34 -10.43
C SER A 107 10.24 6.33 -11.46
N ALA A 108 11.52 6.24 -11.76
CA ALA A 108 12.15 7.10 -12.78
C ALA A 108 11.51 6.88 -14.16
N THR A 109 11.25 5.62 -14.53
CA THR A 109 10.56 5.27 -15.78
C THR A 109 9.14 5.84 -15.80
N TYR A 110 8.40 5.69 -14.70
CA TYR A 110 7.04 6.21 -14.56
C TYR A 110 7.00 7.73 -14.70
N GLN A 111 7.88 8.44 -14.00
CA GLN A 111 7.92 9.92 -14.05
C GLN A 111 8.27 10.44 -15.45
N ALA A 112 9.19 9.78 -16.15
CA ALA A 112 9.51 10.12 -17.53
C ALA A 112 8.30 9.92 -18.46
N SER A 113 7.60 8.80 -18.34
CA SER A 113 6.40 8.50 -19.13
C SER A 113 5.24 9.44 -18.79
N LYS A 114 5.10 9.83 -17.54
CA LYS A 114 4.11 10.81 -17.08
C LYS A 114 4.35 12.17 -17.72
N SER A 115 5.61 12.61 -17.81
CA SER A 115 5.98 13.87 -18.47
C SER A 115 5.62 13.87 -19.96
N ASP A 116 5.69 12.72 -20.61
CA ASP A 116 5.36 12.55 -22.03
C ASP A 116 3.87 12.28 -22.27
N ASN A 117 3.04 12.31 -21.20
CA ASN A 117 1.61 11.97 -21.25
C ASN A 117 1.33 10.56 -21.82
N SER A 118 2.29 9.66 -21.70
CA SER A 118 2.14 8.27 -22.17
C SER A 118 1.41 7.35 -21.18
N ILE A 119 1.20 7.82 -19.95
CA ILE A 119 0.46 7.13 -18.90
C ILE A 119 -0.80 7.93 -18.56
N PRO A 120 -2.00 7.31 -18.57
CA PRO A 120 -3.25 8.04 -18.36
C PRO A 120 -3.45 8.54 -16.92
N LEU A 121 -2.81 7.96 -15.94
CA LEU A 121 -2.89 8.39 -14.54
C LEU A 121 -1.75 9.36 -14.22
N SER A 122 -2.11 10.55 -13.88
CA SER A 122 -1.13 11.59 -13.56
C SER A 122 -1.36 12.19 -12.19
#